data_2103e49e0d30e3e804a3a45d708ab9b7
#
_entry.id   2103e49e0d30e3e804a3a45d708ab9b7
#
_cell.length_a   1.000
_cell.length_b   1.000
_cell.length_c   1.000
_cell.angle_alpha   90.00
_cell.angle_beta   90.00
_cell.angle_gamma   90.00
#
_symmetry.space_group_name_H-M   'P 1'
#
loop_
_entity.id
_entity.type
_entity.pdbx_description
1 polymer ?
#
loop_
_entity_poly.entity_id
_entity_poly.type
_entity_poly.pdbx_seq_one_letter_code
_entity_poly.pdbx_strand_id
1 'polypeptide(L)'
;MILIQKERFFPTVNQRALKEIVPETHWEKQVTSLCNSAINGKYNFFSRWEGELDWPPNFKLDPVHNSTWSTADHWTHVKCSASPPTDIKLVWEASRLSLAYYLSREFVYSENEKWAEYFWELIESWIDQNPVNQTIAWSCGQEVSFRTMAILWGLFATLDSPSTTPDRLDRVHFLIWQAGKRIAATTDYAISQENNHSLSEATVLWTIGLLFPEFKESDRWKRQGKKILSKEVDRQIYSDGSYVQHSFNYHRVMLDDLMWSIRLGELNSECLPDLIYEKFSLATQWLGQFVNHQTGGVPNYGANDGANVLPLSCSDYSDYRPTLRAAEVIAGLKPEPTIDSKLNEKALWLAGKTPDEHCKDRANAWSAKDGGYHVLRSSQIQSMIRCGNYCDRPSHADMFHIDLWYRGINILRDSGSYRYHHSNAKIKNYFPSVKAHNTVQVKDFSQMTKGPSFLWLDWPSASYEIDSNSSEIIFKGQAHIKNEEVRYIHFRTIKQQAKALQVTDTLDSTTEFFIYWHFDGDFLWNEHAPNQWVGTTQTIRLEINIDGHRDAKFTKAPESLYYGEKQDHWLLTIRASQGTVKTNFKFN
;
A
#
# COMPACT_ATOMS: atom_id res chain seq x y z
N MET A 1 6.73 21.23 -33.94
CA MET A 1 7.36 21.56 -32.63
C MET A 1 6.28 21.38 -31.57
N ILE A 2 6.45 20.39 -30.69
CA ILE A 2 5.51 20.09 -29.63
C ILE A 2 5.63 21.19 -28.57
N LEU A 3 4.55 21.92 -28.30
CA LEU A 3 4.51 22.96 -27.27
C LEU A 3 4.08 22.30 -25.94
N ILE A 4 5.04 21.76 -25.20
CA ILE A 4 4.80 21.32 -23.82
C ILE A 4 4.80 22.56 -22.92
N GLN A 5 3.67 22.82 -22.26
CA GLN A 5 3.50 23.97 -21.36
C GLN A 5 3.82 23.54 -19.93
N LYS A 6 4.97 23.95 -19.41
CA LYS A 6 5.49 23.55 -18.09
C LYS A 6 4.54 23.93 -16.96
N GLU A 7 3.87 25.06 -17.05
CA GLU A 7 2.90 25.58 -16.09
C GLU A 7 1.62 24.72 -15.96
N ARG A 8 1.38 23.82 -16.90
CA ARG A 8 0.24 22.89 -16.86
C ARG A 8 0.49 21.65 -16.03
N PHE A 9 1.72 21.46 -15.58
CA PHE A 9 2.13 20.34 -14.74
C PHE A 9 2.31 20.79 -13.28
N PHE A 10 2.79 19.91 -12.41
CA PHE A 10 2.99 20.22 -10.99
C PHE A 10 3.94 21.41 -10.79
N PRO A 11 3.83 22.11 -9.65
CA PRO A 11 4.66 23.27 -9.37
C PRO A 11 6.15 22.98 -9.53
N THR A 12 6.88 23.90 -10.14
CA THR A 12 8.34 23.78 -10.18
C THR A 12 8.90 24.01 -8.78
N VAL A 13 9.38 22.95 -8.18
CA VAL A 13 10.12 23.01 -6.91
C VAL A 13 11.57 23.35 -7.22
N ASN A 14 12.14 24.34 -6.53
CA ASN A 14 13.53 24.72 -6.72
C ASN A 14 14.43 24.07 -5.64
N GLN A 15 15.73 24.03 -5.93
CA GLN A 15 16.76 23.48 -5.07
C GLN A 15 16.71 24.05 -3.64
N ARG A 16 16.52 25.36 -3.52
CA ARG A 16 16.51 26.04 -2.22
C ARG A 16 15.38 25.53 -1.33
N ALA A 17 14.16 25.45 -1.85
CA ALA A 17 13.00 24.96 -1.10
C ALA A 17 13.18 23.50 -0.65
N LEU A 18 13.81 22.66 -1.48
CA LEU A 18 14.15 21.28 -1.09
C LEU A 18 15.19 21.24 0.03
N LYS A 19 16.27 22.01 -0.09
CA LYS A 19 17.35 22.07 0.92
C LYS A 19 16.88 22.65 2.27
N GLU A 20 15.86 23.48 2.27
CA GLU A 20 15.24 24.00 3.48
C GLU A 20 14.48 22.92 4.27
N ILE A 21 13.91 21.91 3.61
CA ILE A 21 13.08 20.89 4.26
C ILE A 21 13.76 19.51 4.37
N VAL A 22 14.66 19.14 3.45
CA VAL A 22 15.35 17.85 3.46
C VAL A 22 16.83 18.06 3.75
N PRO A 23 17.35 17.56 4.89
CA PRO A 23 18.78 17.60 5.18
C PRO A 23 19.60 16.86 4.13
N GLU A 24 20.75 17.42 3.74
CA GLU A 24 21.63 16.87 2.71
C GLU A 24 22.01 15.40 2.96
N THR A 25 22.34 15.06 4.20
CA THR A 25 22.69 13.68 4.59
C THR A 25 21.55 12.69 4.36
N HIS A 26 20.28 13.12 4.50
CA HIS A 26 19.12 12.28 4.18
C HIS A 26 18.93 12.16 2.68
N TRP A 27 19.12 13.26 1.94
CA TRP A 27 19.05 13.26 0.49
C TRP A 27 20.09 12.33 -0.12
N GLU A 28 21.36 12.48 0.28
CA GLU A 28 22.46 11.62 -0.15
C GLU A 28 22.15 10.13 0.07
N LYS A 29 21.63 9.79 1.24
CA LYS A 29 21.31 8.41 1.61
C LYS A 29 20.15 7.83 0.82
N GLN A 30 19.08 8.61 0.57
CA GLN A 30 17.82 8.09 0.04
C GLN A 30 17.63 8.34 -1.46
N VAL A 31 18.26 9.37 -2.03
CA VAL A 31 18.12 9.71 -3.45
C VAL A 31 19.42 9.52 -4.19
N THR A 32 20.47 10.25 -3.83
CA THR A 32 21.76 10.20 -4.54
C THR A 32 22.37 8.80 -4.52
N SER A 33 22.34 8.11 -3.39
CA SER A 33 22.84 6.74 -3.26
C SER A 33 22.06 5.76 -4.14
N LEU A 34 20.72 5.88 -4.17
CA LEU A 34 19.86 5.04 -5.00
C LEU A 34 20.13 5.29 -6.50
N CYS A 35 20.24 6.55 -6.92
CA CYS A 35 20.61 6.89 -8.30
C CYS A 35 21.98 6.33 -8.68
N ASN A 36 22.99 6.49 -7.80
CA ASN A 36 24.33 5.95 -8.03
C ASN A 36 24.33 4.41 -8.07
N SER A 37 23.60 3.73 -7.21
CA SER A 37 23.45 2.27 -7.26
C SER A 37 22.86 1.83 -8.59
N ALA A 38 21.80 2.51 -9.06
CA ALA A 38 21.11 2.17 -10.31
C ALA A 38 22.04 2.31 -11.54
N ILE A 39 22.79 3.41 -11.67
CA ILE A 39 23.74 3.59 -12.79
C ILE A 39 24.95 2.63 -12.73
N ASN A 40 25.17 1.99 -11.58
CA ASN A 40 26.13 0.89 -11.42
C ASN A 40 25.48 -0.50 -11.52
N GLY A 41 24.27 -0.60 -12.11
CA GLY A 41 23.59 -1.85 -12.40
C GLY A 41 22.78 -2.43 -11.24
N LYS A 42 22.66 -1.75 -10.10
CA LYS A 42 21.90 -2.22 -8.94
C LYS A 42 20.57 -1.49 -8.84
N TYR A 43 19.49 -2.17 -9.17
CA TYR A 43 18.14 -1.62 -9.19
C TYR A 43 17.38 -1.92 -7.89
N ASN A 44 16.69 -0.93 -7.33
CA ASN A 44 15.90 -1.09 -6.12
C ASN A 44 14.49 -1.59 -6.47
N PHE A 45 14.16 -2.82 -6.04
CA PHE A 45 12.87 -3.46 -6.24
C PHE A 45 11.95 -3.25 -5.04
N PHE A 46 10.70 -2.87 -5.32
CA PHE A 46 9.64 -2.71 -4.33
C PHE A 46 10.03 -1.79 -3.15
N SER A 47 10.90 -0.82 -3.42
CA SER A 47 11.48 0.10 -2.43
C SER A 47 12.22 -0.60 -1.28
N ARG A 48 12.74 -1.82 -1.47
CA ARG A 48 13.29 -2.61 -0.38
C ARG A 48 14.60 -3.33 -0.66
N TRP A 49 14.69 -4.10 -1.72
CA TRP A 49 15.86 -4.92 -1.99
C TRP A 49 16.49 -4.61 -3.34
N GLU A 50 17.81 -4.82 -3.46
CA GLU A 50 18.57 -4.57 -4.67
C GLU A 50 18.65 -5.84 -5.54
N GLY A 51 18.45 -5.66 -6.86
CA GLY A 51 18.68 -6.66 -7.90
C GLY A 51 19.62 -6.12 -8.97
N GLU A 52 20.35 -6.99 -9.63
CA GLU A 52 21.29 -6.62 -10.70
C GLU A 52 20.58 -6.60 -12.06
N LEU A 53 20.61 -5.46 -12.75
CA LEU A 53 19.94 -5.23 -14.05
C LEU A 53 20.78 -4.45 -15.04
N ASP A 54 22.08 -4.42 -14.95
CA ASP A 54 22.94 -3.57 -15.79
C ASP A 54 22.53 -2.07 -15.80
N TRP A 55 23.26 -1.24 -16.55
CA TRP A 55 22.87 0.12 -16.89
C TRP A 55 23.06 0.38 -18.39
N PRO A 56 22.04 0.90 -19.11
CA PRO A 56 20.63 0.97 -18.68
C PRO A 56 20.02 -0.41 -18.39
N PRO A 57 18.94 -0.49 -17.56
CA PRO A 57 18.39 -1.76 -17.11
C PRO A 57 17.97 -2.70 -18.24
N ASN A 58 18.19 -4.00 -18.06
CA ASN A 58 17.57 -5.03 -18.88
C ASN A 58 16.14 -5.27 -18.41
N PHE A 59 15.17 -4.63 -19.06
CA PHE A 59 13.74 -4.66 -18.68
C PHE A 59 13.02 -5.99 -18.93
N LYS A 60 13.73 -7.02 -19.37
CA LYS A 60 13.18 -8.36 -19.65
C LYS A 60 13.64 -9.39 -18.63
N LEU A 61 14.66 -9.04 -17.86
CA LEU A 61 15.31 -9.93 -16.91
C LEU A 61 14.57 -9.94 -15.56
N ASP A 62 14.24 -11.14 -15.10
CA ASP A 62 13.96 -11.41 -13.70
C ASP A 62 15.30 -11.67 -12.97
N PRO A 63 15.78 -10.74 -12.14
CA PRO A 63 17.12 -10.87 -11.53
C PRO A 63 17.16 -11.92 -10.41
N VAL A 64 16.01 -12.34 -9.88
CA VAL A 64 15.93 -13.35 -8.81
C VAL A 64 16.12 -14.76 -9.35
N HIS A 65 15.52 -15.03 -10.53
CA HIS A 65 15.52 -16.37 -11.12
C HIS A 65 16.41 -16.47 -12.37
N ASN A 66 17.09 -15.38 -12.73
CA ASN A 66 17.90 -15.27 -13.96
C ASN A 66 17.15 -15.80 -15.20
N SER A 67 15.88 -15.39 -15.31
CA SER A 67 15.00 -15.77 -16.41
C SER A 67 14.55 -14.57 -17.20
N THR A 68 14.25 -14.76 -18.48
CA THR A 68 13.83 -13.67 -19.37
C THR A 68 12.43 -13.89 -19.92
N TRP A 69 11.77 -12.78 -20.22
CA TRP A 69 10.47 -12.77 -20.88
C TRP A 69 10.66 -12.43 -22.36
N SER A 70 9.97 -13.17 -23.26
CA SER A 70 10.13 -13.00 -24.70
C SER A 70 9.70 -11.60 -25.17
N THR A 71 10.24 -11.17 -26.32
CA THR A 71 10.02 -9.83 -26.87
C THR A 71 9.54 -9.82 -28.32
N ALA A 72 9.43 -10.99 -28.92
CA ALA A 72 9.18 -11.10 -30.36
C ALA A 72 7.70 -10.93 -30.74
N ASP A 73 6.77 -11.01 -29.77
CA ASP A 73 5.35 -11.14 -30.04
C ASP A 73 4.53 -10.02 -29.41
N HIS A 74 3.31 -9.86 -29.88
CA HIS A 74 2.30 -9.05 -29.19
C HIS A 74 2.17 -9.48 -27.72
N TRP A 75 1.96 -8.54 -26.79
CA TRP A 75 1.96 -8.81 -25.34
C TRP A 75 1.03 -9.96 -24.91
N THR A 76 0.00 -10.28 -25.68
CA THR A 76 -0.90 -11.44 -25.44
C THR A 76 -0.23 -12.81 -25.64
N HIS A 77 0.91 -12.86 -26.33
CA HIS A 77 1.63 -14.09 -26.66
C HIS A 77 3.00 -14.20 -25.98
N VAL A 78 3.37 -13.22 -25.16
CA VAL A 78 4.67 -13.19 -24.46
C VAL A 78 4.80 -14.37 -23.51
N LYS A 79 5.96 -15.02 -23.52
CA LYS A 79 6.27 -16.20 -22.69
C LYS A 79 7.47 -15.93 -21.78
N CYS A 80 7.45 -16.52 -20.60
CA CYS A 80 8.61 -16.60 -19.71
C CYS A 80 9.54 -17.75 -20.15
N SER A 81 10.85 -17.56 -20.07
CA SER A 81 11.84 -18.61 -20.33
C SER A 81 11.83 -19.71 -19.26
N ALA A 82 11.43 -19.37 -18.03
CA ALA A 82 11.30 -20.33 -16.93
C ALA A 82 10.00 -21.16 -17.03
N SER A 83 10.06 -22.43 -16.54
CA SER A 83 8.88 -23.29 -16.41
C SER A 83 8.88 -23.94 -15.00
N PRO A 84 7.87 -23.63 -14.14
CA PRO A 84 6.76 -22.69 -14.39
C PRO A 84 7.24 -21.24 -14.52
N PRO A 85 6.40 -20.34 -15.09
CA PRO A 85 6.73 -18.92 -15.18
C PRO A 85 7.01 -18.29 -13.81
N THR A 86 7.97 -17.37 -13.76
CA THR A 86 8.32 -16.62 -12.55
C THR A 86 7.32 -15.51 -12.24
N ASP A 87 7.53 -14.79 -11.14
CA ASP A 87 6.65 -13.68 -10.77
C ASP A 87 6.82 -12.51 -11.76
N ILE A 88 5.79 -12.26 -12.53
CA ILE A 88 5.75 -11.18 -13.52
C ILE A 88 6.02 -9.78 -12.91
N LYS A 89 5.71 -9.59 -11.62
CA LYS A 89 5.93 -8.31 -10.94
C LYS A 89 7.41 -7.91 -10.87
N LEU A 90 8.33 -8.86 -10.90
CA LEU A 90 9.76 -8.57 -10.92
C LEU A 90 10.18 -7.81 -12.19
N VAL A 91 9.59 -8.16 -13.34
CA VAL A 91 9.85 -7.48 -14.61
C VAL A 91 9.03 -6.19 -14.72
N TRP A 92 7.79 -6.20 -14.24
CA TRP A 92 6.96 -5.00 -14.23
C TRP A 92 7.55 -3.90 -13.34
N GLU A 93 8.12 -4.24 -12.19
CA GLU A 93 8.68 -3.26 -11.25
C GLU A 93 9.78 -2.41 -11.90
N ALA A 94 10.73 -3.03 -12.61
CA ALA A 94 11.72 -2.29 -13.38
C ALA A 94 11.08 -1.44 -14.50
N SER A 95 10.08 -2.01 -15.20
CA SER A 95 9.36 -1.35 -16.30
C SER A 95 8.37 -0.26 -15.86
N ARG A 96 8.08 -0.11 -14.57
CA ARG A 96 7.34 1.05 -14.01
C ARG A 96 8.13 2.35 -14.15
N LEU A 97 9.44 2.24 -14.31
CA LEU A 97 10.36 3.38 -14.39
C LEU A 97 10.31 4.28 -13.15
N SER A 98 10.08 3.71 -11.97
CA SER A 98 10.09 4.47 -10.70
C SER A 98 11.40 5.23 -10.49
N LEU A 99 12.51 4.73 -11.07
CA LEU A 99 13.81 5.40 -11.07
C LEU A 99 13.76 6.80 -11.71
N ALA A 100 12.86 7.05 -12.66
CA ALA A 100 12.70 8.36 -13.28
C ALA A 100 12.36 9.46 -12.25
N TYR A 101 11.58 9.12 -11.21
CA TYR A 101 11.31 10.05 -10.11
C TYR A 101 12.58 10.40 -9.33
N TYR A 102 13.45 9.43 -9.07
CA TYR A 102 14.67 9.65 -8.32
C TYR A 102 15.71 10.44 -9.12
N LEU A 103 15.92 10.10 -10.40
CA LEU A 103 16.83 10.83 -11.28
C LEU A 103 16.40 12.28 -11.46
N SER A 104 15.11 12.53 -11.67
CA SER A 104 14.58 13.90 -11.83
C SER A 104 14.62 14.71 -10.52
N ARG A 105 14.36 14.08 -9.37
CA ARG A 105 14.53 14.72 -8.06
C ARG A 105 15.98 15.09 -7.79
N GLU A 106 16.92 14.18 -8.10
CA GLU A 106 18.35 14.42 -7.97
C GLU A 106 18.81 15.54 -8.93
N PHE A 107 18.28 15.59 -10.17
CA PHE A 107 18.53 16.68 -11.10
C PHE A 107 18.14 18.03 -10.49
N VAL A 108 16.91 18.15 -9.97
CA VAL A 108 16.41 19.39 -9.36
C VAL A 108 17.21 19.77 -8.10
N TYR A 109 17.59 18.79 -7.28
CA TYR A 109 18.32 19.06 -6.03
C TYR A 109 19.77 19.46 -6.25
N SER A 110 20.48 18.82 -7.19
CA SER A 110 21.89 19.04 -7.43
C SER A 110 22.18 20.05 -8.54
N GLU A 111 21.20 20.36 -9.40
CA GLU A 111 21.34 21.15 -10.64
C GLU A 111 22.44 20.59 -11.58
N ASN A 112 22.71 19.28 -11.51
CA ASN A 112 23.74 18.62 -12.29
C ASN A 112 23.14 17.91 -13.51
N GLU A 113 23.45 18.41 -14.69
CA GLU A 113 22.93 17.95 -15.98
C GLU A 113 23.12 16.45 -16.25
N LYS A 114 24.11 15.81 -15.65
CA LYS A 114 24.32 14.36 -15.80
C LYS A 114 23.06 13.55 -15.43
N TRP A 115 22.25 14.03 -14.45
CA TRP A 115 21.07 13.31 -14.01
C TRP A 115 19.90 13.41 -14.99
N ALA A 116 19.81 14.55 -15.71
CA ALA A 116 18.90 14.67 -16.84
C ALA A 116 19.32 13.73 -17.99
N GLU A 117 20.62 13.59 -18.26
CA GLU A 117 21.10 12.65 -19.27
C GLU A 117 20.79 11.20 -18.89
N TYR A 118 21.06 10.78 -17.64
CA TYR A 118 20.68 9.45 -17.15
C TYR A 118 19.17 9.19 -17.20
N PHE A 119 18.33 10.21 -16.96
CA PHE A 119 16.90 10.07 -17.17
C PHE A 119 16.60 9.74 -18.65
N TRP A 120 17.20 10.44 -19.58
CA TRP A 120 16.99 10.19 -21.01
C TRP A 120 17.55 8.84 -21.46
N GLU A 121 18.73 8.43 -21.00
CA GLU A 121 19.27 7.09 -21.26
C GLU A 121 18.31 6.00 -20.79
N LEU A 122 17.73 6.14 -19.59
CA LEU A 122 16.74 5.21 -19.05
C LEU A 122 15.52 5.10 -19.97
N ILE A 123 14.95 6.24 -20.39
CA ILE A 123 13.73 6.28 -21.21
C ILE A 123 13.99 5.75 -22.61
N GLU A 124 15.09 6.15 -23.25
CA GLU A 124 15.44 5.69 -24.59
C GLU A 124 15.68 4.18 -24.60
N SER A 125 16.43 3.67 -23.64
CA SER A 125 16.67 2.24 -23.49
C SER A 125 15.36 1.45 -23.26
N TRP A 126 14.44 2.00 -22.47
CA TRP A 126 13.14 1.36 -22.27
C TRP A 126 12.33 1.31 -23.57
N ILE A 127 12.29 2.40 -24.34
CA ILE A 127 11.59 2.48 -25.63
C ILE A 127 12.14 1.44 -26.62
N ASP A 128 13.47 1.33 -26.72
CA ASP A 128 14.14 0.43 -27.65
C ASP A 128 13.95 -1.05 -27.28
N GLN A 129 13.91 -1.36 -25.98
CA GLN A 129 13.69 -2.72 -25.51
C GLN A 129 12.20 -3.14 -25.54
N ASN A 130 11.27 -2.20 -25.53
CA ASN A 130 9.84 -2.47 -25.41
C ASN A 130 9.01 -1.81 -26.53
N PRO A 131 9.16 -2.27 -27.78
CA PRO A 131 8.36 -1.73 -28.90
C PRO A 131 6.87 -1.80 -28.57
N VAL A 132 6.11 -0.86 -29.13
CA VAL A 132 4.69 -0.68 -28.82
C VAL A 132 3.90 -1.97 -28.99
N ASN A 133 3.12 -2.31 -27.97
CA ASN A 133 2.31 -3.55 -27.88
C ASN A 133 3.10 -4.87 -27.97
N GLN A 134 4.41 -4.83 -27.92
CA GLN A 134 5.27 -6.00 -27.78
C GLN A 134 5.79 -6.07 -26.36
N THR A 135 6.25 -7.21 -25.90
CA THR A 135 6.76 -7.43 -24.55
C THR A 135 5.69 -7.43 -23.45
N ILE A 136 6.08 -8.01 -22.32
CA ILE A 136 5.23 -8.12 -21.13
C ILE A 136 4.93 -6.76 -20.48
N ALA A 137 5.75 -5.73 -20.75
CA ALA A 137 5.58 -4.38 -20.23
C ALA A 137 4.29 -3.70 -20.71
N TRP A 138 3.68 -4.19 -21.79
CA TRP A 138 2.43 -3.69 -22.34
C TRP A 138 1.20 -4.50 -21.92
N SER A 139 1.36 -5.60 -21.18
CA SER A 139 0.27 -6.54 -20.88
C SER A 139 -0.78 -5.98 -19.90
N CYS A 140 -0.38 -5.10 -18.98
CA CYS A 140 -1.25 -4.52 -17.95
C CYS A 140 -1.41 -3.02 -18.15
N GLY A 141 -2.66 -2.54 -18.24
CA GLY A 141 -2.96 -1.11 -18.40
C GLY A 141 -2.51 -0.27 -17.21
N GLN A 142 -2.59 -0.81 -15.99
CA GLN A 142 -2.08 -0.13 -14.78
C GLN A 142 -0.56 0.06 -14.83
N GLU A 143 0.21 -0.95 -15.27
CA GLU A 143 1.67 -0.81 -15.40
C GLU A 143 2.05 0.22 -16.49
N VAL A 144 1.26 0.28 -17.58
CA VAL A 144 1.40 1.34 -18.59
C VAL A 144 1.10 2.71 -17.96
N SER A 145 0.10 2.79 -17.07
CA SER A 145 -0.28 4.03 -16.40
C SER A 145 0.81 4.53 -15.46
N PHE A 146 1.31 3.70 -14.56
CA PHE A 146 2.38 4.08 -13.62
C PHE A 146 3.65 4.53 -14.33
N ARG A 147 4.04 3.81 -15.38
CA ARG A 147 5.17 4.19 -16.23
C ARG A 147 4.95 5.55 -16.92
N THR A 148 3.75 5.79 -17.43
CA THR A 148 3.43 7.08 -18.07
C THR A 148 3.53 8.24 -17.08
N MET A 149 3.06 8.05 -15.84
CA MET A 149 3.22 9.05 -14.78
C MET A 149 4.70 9.32 -14.47
N ALA A 150 5.53 8.27 -14.37
CA ALA A 150 6.97 8.40 -14.12
C ALA A 150 7.70 9.12 -15.26
N ILE A 151 7.36 8.80 -16.51
CA ILE A 151 7.91 9.48 -17.70
C ILE A 151 7.51 10.95 -17.72
N LEU A 152 6.24 11.26 -17.48
CA LEU A 152 5.76 12.64 -17.43
C LEU A 152 6.46 13.43 -16.33
N TRP A 153 6.61 12.85 -15.14
CA TRP A 153 7.31 13.51 -14.04
C TRP A 153 8.74 13.90 -14.43
N GLY A 154 9.53 12.95 -14.95
CA GLY A 154 10.90 13.20 -15.37
C GLY A 154 10.99 14.17 -16.55
N LEU A 155 10.11 14.04 -17.54
CA LEU A 155 10.03 14.93 -18.70
C LEU A 155 9.84 16.38 -18.26
N PHE A 156 8.84 16.66 -17.42
CA PHE A 156 8.57 18.03 -16.98
C PHE A 156 9.66 18.60 -16.05
N ALA A 157 10.31 17.74 -15.26
CA ALA A 157 11.43 18.16 -14.43
C ALA A 157 12.67 18.54 -15.27
N THR A 158 12.93 17.82 -16.37
CA THR A 158 14.12 18.02 -17.23
C THR A 158 13.85 18.85 -18.49
N LEU A 159 12.65 19.44 -18.61
CA LEU A 159 12.21 20.09 -19.86
C LEU A 159 13.14 21.20 -20.35
N ASP A 160 13.73 21.97 -19.42
CA ASP A 160 14.65 23.07 -19.73
C ASP A 160 16.12 22.61 -19.84
N SER A 161 16.42 21.33 -19.63
CA SER A 161 17.76 20.77 -19.76
C SER A 161 18.20 20.70 -21.23
N PRO A 162 19.47 21.01 -21.53
CA PRO A 162 20.06 20.78 -22.87
C PRO A 162 19.95 19.32 -23.34
N SER A 163 19.88 18.36 -22.41
CA SER A 163 19.67 16.95 -22.72
C SER A 163 18.28 16.66 -23.29
N THR A 164 17.31 17.56 -23.13
CA THR A 164 15.95 17.40 -23.66
C THR A 164 15.88 17.88 -25.10
N THR A 165 16.33 17.04 -26.03
CA THR A 165 16.40 17.34 -27.46
C THR A 165 15.05 17.19 -28.16
N PRO A 166 14.82 17.83 -29.33
CA PRO A 166 13.62 17.62 -30.12
C PRO A 166 13.33 16.16 -30.46
N ASP A 167 14.34 15.36 -30.80
CA ASP A 167 14.18 13.95 -31.14
C ASP A 167 13.71 13.13 -29.93
N ARG A 168 14.25 13.41 -28.74
CA ARG A 168 13.82 12.80 -27.47
C ARG A 168 12.37 13.15 -27.13
N LEU A 169 11.99 14.42 -27.34
CA LEU A 169 10.61 14.88 -27.17
C LEU A 169 9.65 14.17 -28.13
N ASP A 170 10.00 14.04 -29.40
CA ASP A 170 9.16 13.35 -30.39
C ASP A 170 8.97 11.86 -30.06
N ARG A 171 10.02 11.17 -29.61
CA ARG A 171 9.94 9.76 -29.18
C ARG A 171 9.01 9.59 -27.97
N VAL A 172 9.15 10.42 -26.93
CA VAL A 172 8.31 10.36 -25.74
C VAL A 172 6.87 10.76 -26.04
N HIS A 173 6.65 11.79 -26.87
CA HIS A 173 5.32 12.19 -27.31
C HIS A 173 4.59 11.04 -28.03
N PHE A 174 5.27 10.35 -28.95
CA PHE A 174 4.72 9.17 -29.59
C PHE A 174 4.40 8.06 -28.58
N LEU A 175 5.29 7.80 -27.62
CA LEU A 175 5.08 6.80 -26.56
C LEU A 175 3.86 7.10 -25.70
N ILE A 176 3.68 8.37 -25.28
CA ILE A 176 2.53 8.83 -24.49
C ILE A 176 1.22 8.63 -25.26
N TRP A 177 1.21 8.98 -26.56
CA TRP A 177 0.06 8.72 -27.42
C TRP A 177 -0.29 7.23 -27.49
N GLN A 178 0.71 6.35 -27.66
CA GLN A 178 0.51 4.90 -27.69
C GLN A 178 0.03 4.37 -26.34
N ALA A 179 0.53 4.90 -25.22
CA ALA A 179 0.05 4.57 -23.89
C ALA A 179 -1.45 4.91 -23.74
N GLY A 180 -1.87 6.10 -24.15
CA GLY A 180 -3.28 6.50 -24.15
C GLY A 180 -4.15 5.56 -24.98
N LYS A 181 -3.71 5.15 -26.18
CA LYS A 181 -4.42 4.16 -27.02
C LYS A 181 -4.52 2.80 -26.33
N ARG A 182 -3.42 2.31 -25.75
CA ARG A 182 -3.37 1.01 -25.06
C ARG A 182 -4.31 0.98 -23.86
N ILE A 183 -4.27 2.01 -23.01
CA ILE A 183 -5.14 2.13 -21.83
C ILE A 183 -6.61 2.23 -22.28
N ALA A 184 -6.94 3.16 -23.19
CA ALA A 184 -8.31 3.37 -23.65
C ALA A 184 -8.96 2.11 -24.26
N ALA A 185 -8.17 1.20 -24.81
CA ALA A 185 -8.66 -0.04 -25.38
C ALA A 185 -9.07 -1.10 -24.34
N THR A 186 -8.64 -0.99 -23.08
CA THR A 186 -8.84 -2.01 -22.04
C THR A 186 -9.48 -1.50 -20.76
N THR A 187 -10.00 -0.28 -20.73
CA THR A 187 -10.66 0.29 -19.54
C THR A 187 -11.83 -0.55 -19.05
N ASP A 188 -12.61 -1.19 -19.93
CA ASP A 188 -13.71 -2.07 -19.52
C ASP A 188 -13.21 -3.29 -18.72
N TYR A 189 -12.04 -3.83 -19.11
CA TYR A 189 -11.40 -4.90 -18.35
C TYR A 189 -10.91 -4.38 -16.98
N ALA A 190 -10.30 -3.20 -16.91
CA ALA A 190 -9.89 -2.59 -15.65
C ALA A 190 -11.07 -2.36 -14.70
N ILE A 191 -12.20 -1.86 -15.22
CA ILE A 191 -13.44 -1.66 -14.46
C ILE A 191 -13.97 -3.00 -13.93
N SER A 192 -13.95 -4.07 -14.75
CA SER A 192 -14.45 -5.39 -14.36
C SER A 192 -13.65 -6.06 -13.24
N GLN A 193 -12.44 -5.62 -12.98
CA GLN A 193 -11.62 -6.11 -11.87
C GLN A 193 -12.03 -5.53 -10.49
N GLU A 194 -12.83 -4.47 -10.48
CA GLU A 194 -13.35 -3.83 -9.26
C GLU A 194 -12.28 -3.45 -8.24
N ASN A 195 -11.18 -2.87 -8.73
CA ASN A 195 -10.00 -2.52 -7.94
C ASN A 195 -9.31 -1.25 -8.46
N ASN A 196 -8.11 -0.95 -7.94
CA ASN A 196 -7.31 0.24 -8.27
C ASN A 196 -6.92 0.37 -9.75
N HIS A 197 -7.01 -0.70 -10.57
CA HIS A 197 -6.67 -0.62 -12.00
C HIS A 197 -7.53 0.41 -12.74
N SER A 198 -8.84 0.44 -12.47
CA SER A 198 -9.73 1.41 -13.11
C SER A 198 -9.42 2.86 -12.71
N LEU A 199 -8.99 3.10 -11.47
CA LEU A 199 -8.57 4.43 -11.01
C LEU A 199 -7.26 4.88 -11.67
N SER A 200 -6.22 4.03 -11.64
CA SER A 200 -4.91 4.35 -12.22
C SER A 200 -4.99 4.58 -13.73
N GLU A 201 -5.73 3.73 -14.46
CA GLU A 201 -5.92 3.86 -15.90
C GLU A 201 -6.72 5.12 -16.26
N ALA A 202 -7.76 5.44 -15.49
CA ALA A 202 -8.55 6.66 -15.69
C ALA A 202 -7.75 7.93 -15.36
N THR A 203 -6.92 7.91 -14.32
CA THR A 203 -5.99 8.99 -13.97
C THR A 203 -5.09 9.35 -15.14
N VAL A 204 -4.53 8.35 -15.82
CA VAL A 204 -3.61 8.60 -16.94
C VAL A 204 -4.34 9.02 -18.21
N LEU A 205 -5.52 8.47 -18.52
CA LEU A 205 -6.33 9.01 -19.62
C LEU A 205 -6.73 10.46 -19.39
N TRP A 206 -7.13 10.81 -18.17
CA TRP A 206 -7.40 12.18 -17.76
C TRP A 206 -6.16 13.07 -17.95
N THR A 207 -5.00 12.62 -17.48
CA THR A 207 -3.72 13.32 -17.58
C THR A 207 -3.32 13.58 -19.02
N ILE A 208 -3.33 12.55 -19.88
CA ILE A 208 -2.95 12.70 -21.30
C ILE A 208 -3.90 13.64 -22.01
N GLY A 209 -5.21 13.50 -21.78
CA GLY A 209 -6.22 14.37 -22.37
C GLY A 209 -6.13 15.84 -21.94
N LEU A 210 -5.58 16.11 -20.74
CA LEU A 210 -5.30 17.46 -20.27
C LEU A 210 -4.03 18.03 -20.90
N LEU A 211 -2.92 17.29 -20.84
CA LEU A 211 -1.59 17.82 -21.13
C LEU A 211 -1.25 17.85 -22.61
N PHE A 212 -1.88 17.01 -23.44
CA PHE A 212 -1.59 16.84 -24.87
C PHE A 212 -2.84 17.07 -25.73
N PRO A 213 -3.37 18.32 -25.80
CA PRO A 213 -4.59 18.63 -26.53
C PRO A 213 -4.45 18.43 -28.05
N GLU A 214 -3.22 18.34 -28.57
CA GLU A 214 -2.91 18.09 -29.97
C GLU A 214 -3.21 16.65 -30.44
N PHE A 215 -3.32 15.69 -29.52
CA PHE A 215 -3.71 14.34 -29.92
C PHE A 215 -5.18 14.31 -30.36
N LYS A 216 -5.45 13.66 -31.47
CA LYS A 216 -6.81 13.53 -32.02
C LYS A 216 -7.82 12.96 -30.99
N GLU A 217 -7.36 12.13 -30.09
CA GLU A 217 -8.17 11.45 -29.08
C GLU A 217 -8.25 12.18 -27.74
N SER A 218 -7.51 13.27 -27.53
CA SER A 218 -7.37 13.95 -26.22
C SER A 218 -8.69 14.29 -25.56
N ASP A 219 -9.61 14.93 -26.25
CA ASP A 219 -10.92 15.27 -25.69
C ASP A 219 -11.74 14.04 -25.30
N ARG A 220 -11.62 12.95 -26.07
CA ARG A 220 -12.27 11.69 -25.74
C ARG A 220 -11.64 11.08 -24.50
N TRP A 221 -10.31 11.01 -24.42
CA TRP A 221 -9.60 10.45 -23.25
C TRP A 221 -9.85 11.27 -21.99
N LYS A 222 -9.84 12.60 -22.09
CA LYS A 222 -10.18 13.51 -21.00
C LYS A 222 -11.58 13.20 -20.44
N ARG A 223 -12.62 13.15 -21.32
CA ARG A 223 -13.99 12.82 -20.90
C ARG A 223 -14.12 11.41 -20.36
N GLN A 224 -13.47 10.42 -20.97
CA GLN A 224 -13.47 9.02 -20.53
C GLN A 224 -12.83 8.90 -19.16
N GLY A 225 -11.63 9.45 -18.95
CA GLY A 225 -10.93 9.45 -17.67
C GLY A 225 -11.75 10.09 -16.57
N LYS A 226 -12.28 11.29 -16.79
CA LYS A 226 -13.15 12.01 -15.83
C LYS A 226 -14.40 11.19 -15.45
N LYS A 227 -15.06 10.57 -16.44
CA LYS A 227 -16.25 9.74 -16.23
C LYS A 227 -15.94 8.49 -15.39
N ILE A 228 -14.84 7.79 -15.72
CA ILE A 228 -14.43 6.59 -14.98
C ILE A 228 -14.01 6.96 -13.56
N LEU A 229 -13.16 8.00 -13.38
CA LEU A 229 -12.78 8.48 -12.06
C LEU A 229 -14.01 8.78 -11.19
N SER A 230 -14.99 9.53 -11.72
CA SER A 230 -16.20 9.89 -10.97
C SER A 230 -16.98 8.66 -10.50
N LYS A 231 -17.16 7.66 -11.40
CA LYS A 231 -17.91 6.45 -11.10
C LYS A 231 -17.15 5.52 -10.15
N GLU A 232 -15.86 5.32 -10.39
CA GLU A 232 -15.06 4.37 -9.62
C GLU A 232 -14.67 4.91 -8.25
N VAL A 233 -14.46 6.21 -8.09
CA VAL A 233 -14.27 6.84 -6.77
C VAL A 233 -15.53 6.69 -5.90
N ASP A 234 -16.70 6.93 -6.46
CA ASP A 234 -17.98 6.73 -5.75
C ASP A 234 -18.16 5.29 -5.28
N ARG A 235 -17.85 4.33 -6.15
CA ARG A 235 -17.99 2.89 -5.89
C ARG A 235 -16.90 2.35 -4.94
N GLN A 236 -15.65 2.76 -5.13
CA GLN A 236 -14.50 2.14 -4.46
C GLN A 236 -14.12 2.77 -3.12
N ILE A 237 -14.57 3.98 -2.84
CA ILE A 237 -14.39 4.63 -1.53
C ILE A 237 -15.72 4.66 -0.81
N TYR A 238 -15.83 3.93 0.29
CA TYR A 238 -17.05 3.88 1.09
C TYR A 238 -17.38 5.24 1.73
N SER A 239 -18.57 5.35 2.32
CA SER A 239 -19.00 6.60 2.95
C SER A 239 -18.19 6.99 4.18
N ASP A 240 -17.49 6.03 4.78
CA ASP A 240 -16.59 6.21 5.92
C ASP A 240 -15.13 6.44 5.53
N GLY A 241 -14.83 6.54 4.23
CA GLY A 241 -13.51 6.78 3.67
C GLY A 241 -12.65 5.53 3.47
N SER A 242 -13.09 4.35 3.91
CA SER A 242 -12.36 3.11 3.68
C SER A 242 -12.42 2.67 2.22
N TYR A 243 -11.44 1.88 1.80
CA TYR A 243 -11.23 1.48 0.41
C TYR A 243 -11.60 0.00 0.19
N VAL A 244 -12.30 -0.30 -0.90
CA VAL A 244 -12.85 -1.64 -1.22
C VAL A 244 -11.82 -2.77 -1.24
N GLN A 245 -10.54 -2.50 -1.47
CA GLN A 245 -9.52 -3.55 -1.49
C GLN A 245 -9.04 -3.97 -0.09
N HIS A 246 -9.51 -3.33 0.99
CA HIS A 246 -9.16 -3.66 2.37
C HIS A 246 -7.64 -3.82 2.57
N SER A 247 -6.85 -2.82 2.12
CA SER A 247 -5.39 -2.84 2.16
C SER A 247 -4.83 -1.43 2.35
N PHE A 248 -3.89 -1.26 3.27
CA PHE A 248 -3.20 0.03 3.45
C PHE A 248 -2.35 0.40 2.25
N ASN A 249 -1.69 -0.59 1.61
CA ASN A 249 -0.90 -0.32 0.41
C ASN A 249 -1.77 0.18 -0.74
N TYR A 250 -2.88 -0.49 -1.04
CA TYR A 250 -3.78 -0.05 -2.11
C TYR A 250 -4.56 1.21 -1.76
N HIS A 251 -4.79 1.49 -0.48
CA HIS A 251 -5.32 2.77 -0.05
C HIS A 251 -4.34 3.91 -0.38
N ARG A 252 -3.02 3.70 -0.19
CA ARG A 252 -1.98 4.65 -0.59
C ARG A 252 -1.94 4.84 -2.11
N VAL A 253 -2.01 3.76 -2.89
CA VAL A 253 -2.06 3.83 -4.36
C VAL A 253 -3.25 4.67 -4.82
N MET A 254 -4.43 4.43 -4.28
CA MET A 254 -5.64 5.19 -4.59
C MET A 254 -5.47 6.68 -4.24
N LEU A 255 -4.91 7.01 -3.07
CA LEU A 255 -4.65 8.40 -2.69
C LEU A 255 -3.63 9.06 -3.63
N ASP A 256 -2.58 8.35 -4.05
CA ASP A 256 -1.59 8.86 -5.00
C ASP A 256 -2.22 9.18 -6.36
N ASP A 257 -3.07 8.29 -6.90
CA ASP A 257 -3.81 8.51 -8.15
C ASP A 257 -4.75 9.73 -8.04
N LEU A 258 -5.44 9.87 -6.90
CA LEU A 258 -6.37 10.99 -6.69
C LEU A 258 -5.64 12.32 -6.46
N MET A 259 -4.55 12.34 -5.69
CA MET A 259 -3.71 13.54 -5.53
C MET A 259 -3.22 14.03 -6.88
N TRP A 260 -2.74 13.12 -7.72
CA TRP A 260 -2.29 13.44 -9.08
C TRP A 260 -3.43 14.03 -9.92
N SER A 261 -4.57 13.36 -9.97
CA SER A 261 -5.71 13.78 -10.80
C SER A 261 -6.32 15.11 -10.37
N ILE A 262 -6.51 15.31 -9.07
CA ILE A 262 -7.07 16.54 -8.49
C ILE A 262 -6.14 17.72 -8.81
N ARG A 263 -4.84 17.58 -8.50
CA ARG A 263 -3.90 18.69 -8.69
C ARG A 263 -3.74 19.08 -10.16
N LEU A 264 -3.65 18.11 -11.08
CA LEU A 264 -3.60 18.42 -12.50
C LEU A 264 -4.89 19.08 -13.00
N GLY A 265 -6.04 18.65 -12.51
CA GLY A 265 -7.32 19.30 -12.82
C GLY A 265 -7.33 20.78 -12.40
N GLU A 266 -6.91 21.07 -11.16
CA GLU A 266 -6.84 22.43 -10.61
C GLU A 266 -5.86 23.32 -11.41
N LEU A 267 -4.66 22.82 -11.72
CA LEU A 267 -3.64 23.54 -12.47
C LEU A 267 -4.07 23.87 -13.90
N ASN A 268 -4.99 23.08 -14.46
CA ASN A 268 -5.50 23.26 -15.82
C ASN A 268 -6.90 23.89 -15.86
N SER A 269 -7.44 24.39 -14.75
CA SER A 269 -8.82 24.94 -14.65
C SER A 269 -9.91 23.96 -15.12
N GLU A 270 -9.68 22.68 -14.94
CA GLU A 270 -10.54 21.55 -15.32
C GLU A 270 -10.87 20.69 -14.08
N CYS A 271 -11.51 21.30 -13.10
CA CYS A 271 -11.82 20.62 -11.85
C CYS A 271 -12.63 19.32 -12.06
N LEU A 272 -12.35 18.34 -11.23
CA LEU A 272 -13.13 17.11 -11.11
C LEU A 272 -14.44 17.39 -10.38
N PRO A 273 -15.44 16.50 -10.41
CA PRO A 273 -16.68 16.67 -9.64
C PRO A 273 -16.44 16.71 -8.13
N ASP A 274 -17.25 17.48 -7.40
CA ASP A 274 -17.16 17.68 -5.93
C ASP A 274 -17.13 16.36 -5.15
N LEU A 275 -17.88 15.36 -5.60
CA LEU A 275 -17.86 14.01 -5.04
C LEU A 275 -16.45 13.42 -4.90
N ILE A 276 -15.55 13.69 -5.87
CA ILE A 276 -14.16 13.18 -5.81
C ILE A 276 -13.40 13.85 -4.67
N TYR A 277 -13.57 15.16 -4.49
CA TYR A 277 -12.94 15.90 -3.38
C TYR A 277 -13.48 15.45 -2.03
N GLU A 278 -14.79 15.23 -1.92
CA GLU A 278 -15.43 14.71 -0.70
C GLU A 278 -14.89 13.34 -0.32
N LYS A 279 -14.90 12.38 -1.26
CA LYS A 279 -14.41 11.02 -1.06
C LYS A 279 -12.91 10.98 -0.78
N PHE A 280 -12.12 11.81 -1.47
CA PHE A 280 -10.69 11.96 -1.22
C PHE A 280 -10.41 12.49 0.20
N SER A 281 -11.17 13.48 0.66
CA SER A 281 -11.07 14.01 2.02
C SER A 281 -11.40 12.94 3.07
N LEU A 282 -12.48 12.17 2.86
CA LEU A 282 -12.86 11.05 3.75
C LEU A 282 -11.78 9.97 3.79
N ALA A 283 -11.25 9.55 2.64
CA ALA A 283 -10.18 8.56 2.56
C ALA A 283 -8.87 9.04 3.22
N THR A 284 -8.56 10.32 3.10
CA THR A 284 -7.42 10.95 3.77
C THR A 284 -7.60 10.91 5.30
N GLN A 285 -8.77 11.29 5.79
CA GLN A 285 -9.10 11.24 7.22
C GLN A 285 -9.10 9.81 7.76
N TRP A 286 -9.58 8.84 6.96
CA TRP A 286 -9.53 7.42 7.30
C TRP A 286 -8.07 6.97 7.51
N LEU A 287 -7.16 7.23 6.56
CA LEU A 287 -5.73 6.88 6.71
C LEU A 287 -5.12 7.52 7.96
N GLY A 288 -5.47 8.77 8.25
CA GLY A 288 -5.05 9.51 9.44
C GLY A 288 -5.41 8.83 10.76
N GLN A 289 -6.42 7.95 10.79
CA GLN A 289 -6.77 7.21 12.01
C GLN A 289 -5.74 6.12 12.36
N PHE A 290 -4.97 5.65 11.40
CA PHE A 290 -4.09 4.49 11.56
C PHE A 290 -2.61 4.84 11.57
N VAL A 291 -2.20 5.90 10.88
CA VAL A 291 -0.79 6.30 10.83
C VAL A 291 -0.27 6.63 12.23
N ASN A 292 0.77 5.94 12.63
CA ASN A 292 1.50 6.27 13.84
C ASN A 292 2.36 7.54 13.61
N HIS A 293 2.11 8.61 14.36
CA HIS A 293 2.79 9.90 14.11
C HIS A 293 4.28 9.89 14.48
N GLN A 294 4.72 8.97 15.33
CA GLN A 294 6.14 8.87 15.73
C GLN A 294 6.95 8.10 14.68
N THR A 295 6.42 6.97 14.22
CA THR A 295 7.14 6.04 13.33
C THR A 295 6.72 6.09 11.88
N GLY A 296 5.51 6.60 11.59
CA GLY A 296 4.92 6.59 10.25
C GLY A 296 4.27 5.27 9.85
N GLY A 297 4.41 4.23 10.67
CA GLY A 297 3.85 2.91 10.38
C GLY A 297 2.32 2.88 10.43
N VAL A 298 1.77 1.94 9.70
CA VAL A 298 0.36 1.52 9.71
C VAL A 298 0.30 0.02 9.98
N PRO A 299 -0.87 -0.56 10.35
CA PRO A 299 -1.03 -2.01 10.36
C PRO A 299 -0.57 -2.66 9.05
N ASN A 300 0.19 -3.75 9.12
CA ASN A 300 0.66 -4.51 7.94
C ASN A 300 -0.49 -5.31 7.32
N TYR A 301 -1.64 -4.68 7.15
CA TYR A 301 -2.92 -5.30 6.86
C TYR A 301 -3.30 -5.21 5.39
N GLY A 302 -3.81 -6.33 4.87
CA GLY A 302 -4.32 -6.46 3.52
C GLY A 302 -3.23 -6.80 2.49
N ALA A 303 -3.66 -6.94 1.25
CA ALA A 303 -2.75 -7.26 0.15
C ALA A 303 -1.73 -6.14 -0.07
N ASN A 304 -0.46 -6.51 -0.16
CA ASN A 304 0.65 -5.59 -0.42
C ASN A 304 1.47 -6.14 -1.59
N ASP A 305 1.56 -5.38 -2.67
CA ASP A 305 2.33 -5.72 -3.86
C ASP A 305 3.60 -4.87 -4.04
N GLY A 306 3.95 -4.11 -3.00
CA GLY A 306 5.12 -3.24 -3.00
C GLY A 306 4.96 -1.96 -3.83
N ALA A 307 3.76 -1.65 -4.33
CA ALA A 307 3.55 -0.47 -5.15
C ALA A 307 3.80 0.83 -4.36
N ASN A 308 4.69 1.67 -4.89
CA ASN A 308 4.94 3.04 -4.47
C ASN A 308 4.85 3.93 -5.72
N VAL A 309 3.64 4.44 -5.98
CA VAL A 309 3.33 5.11 -7.26
C VAL A 309 4.03 6.45 -7.39
N LEU A 310 4.02 7.23 -6.30
CA LEU A 310 4.66 8.54 -6.23
C LEU A 310 5.76 8.55 -5.16
N PRO A 311 6.97 8.05 -5.46
CA PRO A 311 8.10 8.01 -4.52
C PRO A 311 8.76 9.39 -4.38
N LEU A 312 7.98 10.38 -3.93
CA LEU A 312 8.35 11.79 -3.83
C LEU A 312 8.72 12.17 -2.39
N SER A 313 9.41 11.30 -1.68
CA SER A 313 9.87 11.52 -0.31
C SER A 313 11.17 10.78 -0.03
N CYS A 314 11.99 11.35 0.85
CA CYS A 314 13.17 10.70 1.44
C CYS A 314 12.84 9.80 2.63
N SER A 315 11.59 9.45 2.86
CA SER A 315 11.15 8.51 3.89
C SER A 315 11.14 7.07 3.38
N ASP A 316 11.22 6.12 4.31
CA ASP A 316 11.09 4.70 4.01
C ASP A 316 9.70 4.37 3.42
N TYR A 317 9.62 3.28 2.66
CA TYR A 317 8.36 2.78 2.09
C TYR A 317 7.27 2.53 3.14
N SER A 318 7.65 2.07 4.34
CA SER A 318 6.74 1.82 5.46
C SER A 318 6.24 3.08 6.16
N ASP A 319 6.83 4.25 5.88
CA ASP A 319 6.41 5.54 6.45
C ASP A 319 5.29 6.17 5.61
N TYR A 320 4.07 6.15 6.11
CA TYR A 320 2.88 6.70 5.44
C TYR A 320 2.68 8.20 5.70
N ARG A 321 3.47 8.83 6.59
CA ARG A 321 3.32 10.26 6.91
C ARG A 321 3.48 11.18 5.71
N PRO A 322 4.44 10.99 4.79
CA PRO A 322 4.56 11.87 3.61
C PRO A 322 3.32 11.82 2.71
N THR A 323 2.75 10.63 2.50
CA THR A 323 1.50 10.49 1.70
C THR A 323 0.32 11.12 2.42
N LEU A 324 0.15 10.85 3.73
CA LEU A 324 -0.94 11.44 4.52
C LEU A 324 -0.85 12.97 4.52
N ARG A 325 0.32 13.55 4.78
CA ARG A 325 0.54 15.00 4.81
C ARG A 325 0.25 15.66 3.47
N ALA A 326 0.72 15.07 2.37
CA ALA A 326 0.42 15.56 1.03
C ALA A 326 -1.08 15.51 0.72
N ALA A 327 -1.74 14.41 1.06
CA ALA A 327 -3.18 14.26 0.89
C ALA A 327 -3.98 15.26 1.75
N GLU A 328 -3.57 15.50 2.99
CA GLU A 328 -4.20 16.49 3.88
C GLU A 328 -4.08 17.91 3.31
N VAL A 329 -2.91 18.29 2.80
CA VAL A 329 -2.72 19.60 2.15
C VAL A 329 -3.62 19.79 0.94
N ILE A 330 -3.72 18.75 0.09
CA ILE A 330 -4.54 18.80 -1.13
C ILE A 330 -6.04 18.76 -0.79
N ALA A 331 -6.43 18.04 0.26
CA ALA A 331 -7.81 18.03 0.77
C ALA A 331 -8.20 19.30 1.55
N GLY A 332 -7.29 20.27 1.72
CA GLY A 332 -7.54 21.46 2.55
C GLY A 332 -7.60 21.19 4.05
N LEU A 333 -7.09 20.03 4.49
CA LEU A 333 -6.96 19.64 5.89
C LEU A 333 -5.61 20.13 6.43
N LYS A 334 -5.52 20.24 7.76
CA LYS A 334 -4.26 20.63 8.43
C LYS A 334 -3.60 19.39 9.04
N PRO A 335 -2.38 19.00 8.61
CA PRO A 335 -1.61 17.93 9.23
C PRO A 335 -1.26 18.21 10.70
N GLU A 336 -0.98 17.14 11.44
CA GLU A 336 -0.41 17.28 12.78
C GLU A 336 1.02 17.84 12.72
N PRO A 337 1.45 18.63 13.76
CA PRO A 337 2.80 19.18 13.83
C PRO A 337 3.89 18.10 13.76
N THR A 338 4.98 18.42 13.08
CA THR A 338 6.16 17.57 13.02
C THR A 338 7.45 18.38 13.19
N ILE A 339 8.41 17.81 13.89
CA ILE A 339 9.78 18.34 13.94
C ILE A 339 10.62 17.87 12.75
N ASP A 340 10.13 16.90 12.00
CA ASP A 340 10.81 16.28 10.87
C ASP A 340 10.31 16.89 9.55
N SER A 341 10.94 17.99 9.12
CA SER A 341 10.54 18.76 7.93
C SER A 341 10.55 17.97 6.64
N LYS A 342 11.39 16.91 6.52
CA LYS A 342 11.45 16.07 5.30
C LYS A 342 10.13 15.34 4.99
N LEU A 343 9.27 15.15 6.00
CA LEU A 343 7.94 14.57 5.82
C LEU A 343 7.02 15.42 4.92
N ASN A 344 7.38 16.71 4.73
CA ASN A 344 6.64 17.63 3.87
C ASN A 344 7.10 17.58 2.40
N GLU A 345 8.12 16.79 2.07
CA GLU A 345 8.69 16.76 0.71
C GLU A 345 7.64 16.42 -0.35
N LYS A 346 6.85 15.37 -0.14
CA LYS A 346 5.78 14.97 -1.08
C LYS A 346 4.72 16.06 -1.26
N ALA A 347 4.35 16.77 -0.19
CA ALA A 347 3.43 17.91 -0.25
C ALA A 347 4.04 19.09 -1.03
N LEU A 348 5.32 19.37 -0.85
CA LEU A 348 6.02 20.40 -1.60
C LEU A 348 6.02 20.09 -3.10
N TRP A 349 6.34 18.84 -3.50
CA TRP A 349 6.33 18.43 -4.90
C TRP A 349 4.94 18.52 -5.55
N LEU A 350 3.89 18.08 -4.87
CA LEU A 350 2.55 18.00 -5.44
C LEU A 350 1.76 19.30 -5.31
N ALA A 351 1.89 20.01 -4.20
CA ALA A 351 1.10 21.21 -3.91
C ALA A 351 1.90 22.53 -3.97
N GLY A 352 3.23 22.47 -4.09
CA GLY A 352 4.10 23.66 -4.15
C GLY A 352 4.24 24.41 -2.82
N LYS A 353 3.81 23.81 -1.71
CA LYS A 353 3.84 24.43 -0.38
C LYS A 353 4.02 23.41 0.73
N THR A 354 4.58 23.86 1.83
CA THR A 354 4.55 23.13 3.11
C THR A 354 3.22 23.38 3.82
N PRO A 355 2.73 22.42 4.63
CA PRO A 355 1.43 22.56 5.27
C PRO A 355 1.43 23.53 6.47
N ASP A 356 0.27 24.16 6.71
CA ASP A 356 -0.08 24.69 8.02
C ASP A 356 -0.46 23.55 8.95
N GLU A 357 0.19 23.46 10.10
CA GLU A 357 0.03 22.35 11.03
C GLU A 357 -0.97 22.66 12.16
N HIS A 358 -1.68 21.65 12.64
CA HIS A 358 -2.62 21.78 13.74
C HIS A 358 -2.73 20.48 14.56
N CYS A 359 -2.67 20.58 15.89
CA CYS A 359 -2.92 19.43 16.77
C CYS A 359 -4.35 18.95 16.63
N LYS A 360 -4.53 17.64 16.45
CA LYS A 360 -5.85 17.01 16.33
C LYS A 360 -6.23 16.27 17.60
N ASP A 361 -7.40 16.53 18.10
CA ASP A 361 -8.01 15.68 19.12
C ASP A 361 -8.52 14.41 18.47
N ARG A 362 -8.09 13.25 18.98
CA ARG A 362 -8.52 11.94 18.50
C ARG A 362 -9.43 11.28 19.54
N ALA A 363 -10.59 10.84 19.10
CA ALA A 363 -11.48 10.07 19.95
C ALA A 363 -10.83 8.77 20.45
N ASN A 364 -11.14 8.37 21.69
CA ASN A 364 -10.70 7.12 22.27
C ASN A 364 -11.20 5.88 21.50
N ALA A 365 -12.35 6.00 20.85
CA ALA A 365 -12.90 4.98 19.96
C ALA A 365 -13.37 5.62 18.65
N TRP A 366 -13.04 5.00 17.54
CA TRP A 366 -13.46 5.41 16.21
C TRP A 366 -13.81 4.19 15.35
N SER A 367 -14.76 4.34 14.44
CA SER A 367 -15.25 3.25 13.59
C SER A 367 -15.50 3.70 12.16
N ALA A 368 -14.96 2.96 11.21
CA ALA A 368 -15.36 2.93 9.80
C ALA A 368 -16.26 1.70 9.60
N LYS A 369 -17.57 1.93 9.65
CA LYS A 369 -18.59 0.87 9.70
C LYS A 369 -18.69 0.10 8.40
N ASP A 370 -18.63 0.82 7.26
CA ASP A 370 -18.79 0.24 5.93
C ASP A 370 -17.59 -0.65 5.58
N GLY A 371 -16.39 -0.18 5.92
CA GLY A 371 -15.17 -0.97 5.74
C GLY A 371 -14.89 -1.98 6.85
N GLY A 372 -15.58 -1.91 7.99
CA GLY A 372 -15.40 -2.80 9.12
C GLY A 372 -14.09 -2.61 9.87
N TYR A 373 -13.65 -1.37 10.08
CA TYR A 373 -12.45 -1.03 10.84
C TYR A 373 -12.82 -0.27 12.12
N HIS A 374 -12.27 -0.70 13.25
CA HIS A 374 -12.48 -0.06 14.54
C HIS A 374 -11.14 0.22 15.18
N VAL A 375 -10.97 1.42 15.72
CA VAL A 375 -9.74 1.83 16.41
C VAL A 375 -10.08 2.19 17.85
N LEU A 376 -9.40 1.54 18.79
CA LEU A 376 -9.44 1.88 20.20
C LEU A 376 -8.12 2.53 20.59
N ARG A 377 -8.18 3.65 21.33
CA ARG A 377 -7.01 4.41 21.78
C ARG A 377 -7.05 4.67 23.26
N SER A 378 -6.03 4.28 23.96
CA SER A 378 -5.70 4.74 25.30
C SER A 378 -4.40 5.57 25.27
N SER A 379 -3.93 6.04 26.41
CA SER A 379 -2.72 6.87 26.44
C SER A 379 -1.46 6.19 25.88
N GLN A 380 -1.38 4.86 25.86
CA GLN A 380 -0.21 4.10 25.43
C GLN A 380 -0.51 3.00 24.41
N ILE A 381 -1.77 2.57 24.27
CA ILE A 381 -2.18 1.49 23.37
C ILE A 381 -3.10 2.04 22.29
N GLN A 382 -2.84 1.67 21.06
CA GLN A 382 -3.77 1.77 19.94
C GLN A 382 -4.00 0.38 19.37
N SER A 383 -5.27 -0.01 19.22
CA SER A 383 -5.66 -1.27 18.57
C SER A 383 -6.53 -1.00 17.37
N MET A 384 -6.26 -1.71 16.27
CA MET A 384 -7.19 -1.84 15.16
C MET A 384 -7.90 -3.19 15.26
N ILE A 385 -9.20 -3.22 15.01
CA ILE A 385 -10.02 -4.44 15.04
C ILE A 385 -10.76 -4.54 13.71
N ARG A 386 -10.76 -5.73 13.12
CA ARG A 386 -11.56 -6.04 11.93
C ARG A 386 -12.90 -6.64 12.34
N CYS A 387 -13.99 -5.93 12.09
CA CYS A 387 -15.34 -6.42 12.37
C CYS A 387 -16.35 -5.68 11.47
N GLY A 388 -17.02 -6.38 10.59
CA GLY A 388 -18.03 -5.77 9.72
C GLY A 388 -18.60 -6.77 8.72
N ASN A 389 -19.47 -6.28 7.87
CA ASN A 389 -20.06 -7.03 6.76
C ASN A 389 -19.35 -6.62 5.48
N TYR A 390 -18.84 -7.59 4.74
CA TYR A 390 -18.20 -7.31 3.48
C TYR A 390 -19.26 -6.98 2.41
N CYS A 391 -19.03 -5.89 1.68
CA CYS A 391 -19.81 -5.52 0.48
C CYS A 391 -19.01 -5.82 -0.79
N ASP A 392 -17.68 -5.84 -0.67
CA ASP A 392 -16.73 -6.16 -1.72
C ASP A 392 -15.80 -7.28 -1.26
N ARG A 393 -15.05 -7.84 -2.20
CA ARG A 393 -14.18 -9.01 -1.99
C ARG A 393 -13.14 -8.78 -0.88
N PRO A 394 -13.18 -9.54 0.23
CA PRO A 394 -12.15 -9.48 1.26
C PRO A 394 -10.80 -9.99 0.73
N SER A 395 -9.70 -9.48 1.30
CA SER A 395 -8.35 -9.93 0.98
C SER A 395 -7.97 -11.20 1.77
N HIS A 396 -8.38 -11.26 3.03
CA HIS A 396 -7.97 -12.28 4.00
C HIS A 396 -9.17 -12.87 4.74
N ALA A 397 -9.01 -14.07 5.29
CA ALA A 397 -9.97 -14.69 6.20
C ALA A 397 -9.59 -14.32 7.65
N ASP A 398 -10.03 -13.15 8.10
CA ASP A 398 -9.45 -12.43 9.23
C ASP A 398 -10.48 -11.75 10.15
N MET A 399 -11.74 -12.22 10.14
CA MET A 399 -12.77 -11.64 11.00
C MET A 399 -12.31 -11.64 12.46
N PHE A 400 -12.43 -10.47 13.10
CA PHE A 400 -11.92 -10.16 14.43
C PHE A 400 -10.39 -10.13 14.58
N HIS A 401 -9.64 -10.00 13.49
CA HIS A 401 -8.21 -9.69 13.61
C HIS A 401 -7.98 -8.44 14.46
N ILE A 402 -6.94 -8.48 15.31
CA ILE A 402 -6.48 -7.36 16.14
C ILE A 402 -5.03 -7.03 15.75
N ASP A 403 -4.80 -5.78 15.39
CA ASP A 403 -3.45 -5.20 15.29
C ASP A 403 -3.23 -4.26 16.47
N LEU A 404 -2.16 -4.44 17.23
CA LEU A 404 -1.92 -3.73 18.50
C LEU A 404 -0.59 -2.99 18.48
N TRP A 405 -0.65 -1.72 18.84
CA TRP A 405 0.51 -0.84 19.00
C TRP A 405 0.63 -0.39 20.45
N TYR A 406 1.84 -0.47 20.99
CA TYR A 406 2.17 0.03 22.32
C TYR A 406 3.31 1.05 22.20
N ARG A 407 3.07 2.30 22.59
CA ARG A 407 4.03 3.41 22.49
C ARG A 407 4.68 3.52 21.09
N GLY A 408 3.88 3.37 20.05
CA GLY A 408 4.34 3.47 18.66
C GLY A 408 5.02 2.23 18.08
N ILE A 409 5.15 1.14 18.86
CA ILE A 409 5.71 -0.13 18.40
C ILE A 409 4.58 -1.12 18.14
N ASN A 410 4.58 -1.76 16.97
CA ASN A 410 3.58 -2.75 16.59
C ASN A 410 3.85 -4.10 17.27
N ILE A 411 3.04 -4.47 18.23
CA ILE A 411 3.22 -5.63 19.10
C ILE A 411 2.52 -6.88 18.56
N LEU A 412 1.19 -6.77 18.32
CA LEU A 412 0.42 -7.80 17.63
C LEU A 412 0.20 -7.31 16.20
N ARG A 413 0.65 -8.09 15.23
CA ARG A 413 0.66 -7.68 13.83
C ARG A 413 0.04 -8.72 12.90
N ASP A 414 -0.34 -8.28 11.72
CA ASP A 414 -0.70 -9.14 10.61
C ASP A 414 0.56 -9.73 9.99
N SER A 415 0.51 -10.98 9.56
CA SER A 415 1.67 -11.63 8.91
C SER A 415 1.95 -11.05 7.49
N GLY A 416 1.05 -10.24 6.91
CA GLY A 416 1.20 -9.63 5.60
C GLY A 416 0.77 -10.53 4.45
N SER A 417 1.30 -10.30 3.24
CA SER A 417 0.85 -10.99 2.02
C SER A 417 1.94 -11.71 1.21
N TYR A 418 3.21 -11.38 1.41
CA TYR A 418 4.41 -11.95 0.79
C TYR A 418 4.45 -11.75 -0.73
N ARG A 419 4.02 -12.77 -1.53
CA ARG A 419 4.00 -12.75 -3.01
C ARG A 419 2.68 -13.29 -3.54
N TYR A 420 2.21 -12.74 -4.64
CA TYR A 420 1.01 -13.24 -5.32
C TYR A 420 1.27 -14.55 -6.07
N HIS A 421 2.49 -14.72 -6.59
CA HIS A 421 2.92 -15.95 -7.25
C HIS A 421 4.02 -16.64 -6.45
N HIS A 422 3.76 -17.87 -6.05
CA HIS A 422 4.74 -18.73 -5.39
C HIS A 422 4.48 -20.19 -5.78
N SER A 423 5.56 -20.95 -6.12
CA SER A 423 5.47 -22.35 -6.51
C SER A 423 5.01 -23.27 -5.37
N ASN A 424 5.35 -22.91 -4.11
CA ASN A 424 4.90 -23.66 -2.93
C ASN A 424 3.50 -23.17 -2.50
N ALA A 425 2.49 -24.03 -2.74
CA ALA A 425 1.09 -23.76 -2.39
C ALA A 425 0.87 -23.52 -0.88
N LYS A 426 1.67 -24.15 0.01
CA LYS A 426 1.56 -23.95 1.46
C LYS A 426 1.90 -22.52 1.84
N ILE A 427 2.96 -21.95 1.26
CA ILE A 427 3.37 -20.55 1.49
C ILE A 427 2.33 -19.60 0.88
N LYS A 428 1.93 -19.84 -0.37
CA LYS A 428 0.94 -19.01 -1.07
C LYS A 428 -0.39 -18.92 -0.31
N ASN A 429 -0.84 -20.02 0.30
CA ASN A 429 -2.13 -20.09 0.98
C ASN A 429 -2.06 -19.70 2.47
N TYR A 430 -0.88 -19.58 3.06
CA TYR A 430 -0.72 -19.23 4.47
C TYR A 430 -1.18 -17.80 4.76
N PHE A 431 -0.61 -16.81 4.05
CA PHE A 431 -0.81 -15.39 4.35
C PHE A 431 -2.28 -14.92 4.28
N PRO A 432 -3.12 -15.36 3.31
CA PRO A 432 -4.53 -14.99 3.30
C PRO A 432 -5.40 -15.84 4.24
N SER A 433 -4.86 -16.87 4.92
CA SER A 433 -5.62 -17.77 5.77
C SER A 433 -5.75 -17.28 7.20
N VAL A 434 -6.72 -17.80 7.93
CA VAL A 434 -6.97 -17.49 9.35
C VAL A 434 -5.71 -17.64 10.22
N LYS A 435 -4.82 -18.58 9.87
CA LYS A 435 -3.58 -18.87 10.62
C LYS A 435 -2.57 -17.72 10.61
N ALA A 436 -2.69 -16.79 9.70
CA ALA A 436 -1.79 -15.64 9.57
C ALA A 436 -2.29 -14.38 10.30
N HIS A 437 -3.40 -14.47 11.03
CA HIS A 437 -4.09 -13.35 11.65
C HIS A 437 -4.37 -13.57 13.13
N ASN A 438 -4.51 -12.49 13.89
CA ASN A 438 -4.80 -12.50 15.33
C ASN A 438 -6.28 -12.76 15.59
N THR A 439 -6.73 -13.98 15.29
CA THR A 439 -8.15 -14.39 15.39
C THR A 439 -8.33 -15.87 15.71
N VAL A 440 -9.56 -16.36 15.63
CA VAL A 440 -9.97 -17.72 15.97
C VAL A 440 -10.17 -18.58 14.73
N GLN A 441 -9.72 -19.84 14.78
CA GLN A 441 -9.98 -20.89 13.81
C GLN A 441 -10.60 -22.12 14.49
N VAL A 442 -11.69 -22.65 13.95
CA VAL A 442 -12.31 -23.91 14.42
C VAL A 442 -11.69 -25.07 13.66
N LYS A 443 -11.01 -25.99 14.37
CA LYS A 443 -10.22 -27.08 13.76
C LYS A 443 -9.29 -26.54 12.65
N ASP A 444 -9.36 -27.13 11.46
CA ASP A 444 -8.63 -26.69 10.27
C ASP A 444 -9.52 -25.91 9.28
N PHE A 445 -10.75 -25.56 9.68
CA PHE A 445 -11.69 -24.87 8.80
C PHE A 445 -11.39 -23.37 8.72
N SER A 446 -11.52 -22.83 7.52
CA SER A 446 -11.41 -21.39 7.32
C SER A 446 -12.71 -20.68 7.68
N GLN A 447 -12.63 -19.38 8.01
CA GLN A 447 -13.82 -18.53 8.22
C GLN A 447 -14.61 -18.29 6.92
N MET A 448 -13.98 -18.49 5.76
CA MET A 448 -14.56 -18.34 4.41
C MET A 448 -14.07 -19.45 3.50
N THR A 449 -14.83 -19.79 2.46
CA THR A 449 -14.42 -20.72 1.42
C THR A 449 -13.48 -20.07 0.44
N LYS A 450 -12.27 -20.65 0.23
CA LYS A 450 -11.29 -20.12 -0.72
C LYS A 450 -11.67 -20.51 -2.15
N GLY A 451 -11.91 -19.50 -3.00
CA GLY A 451 -12.09 -19.63 -4.43
C GLY A 451 -10.78 -19.51 -5.23
N PRO A 452 -10.85 -19.49 -6.56
CA PRO A 452 -9.69 -19.25 -7.43
C PRO A 452 -9.07 -17.88 -7.20
N SER A 453 -7.74 -17.80 -7.33
CA SER A 453 -6.96 -16.56 -7.22
C SER A 453 -7.21 -15.79 -5.91
N PHE A 454 -7.83 -14.63 -5.99
CA PHE A 454 -8.13 -13.74 -4.85
C PHE A 454 -9.59 -13.85 -4.38
N LEU A 455 -10.35 -14.80 -4.89
CA LEU A 455 -11.77 -14.93 -4.58
C LEU A 455 -11.98 -15.64 -3.24
N TRP A 456 -12.87 -15.08 -2.43
CA TRP A 456 -13.44 -15.68 -1.23
C TRP A 456 -14.94 -15.77 -1.37
N LEU A 457 -15.53 -16.86 -0.91
CA LEU A 457 -16.98 -17.15 -0.88
C LEU A 457 -17.41 -17.30 0.58
N ASP A 458 -18.72 -17.31 0.83
CA ASP A 458 -19.30 -17.51 2.16
C ASP A 458 -18.79 -16.50 3.20
N TRP A 459 -18.90 -15.23 2.88
CA TRP A 459 -18.39 -14.16 3.75
C TRP A 459 -19.11 -14.14 5.10
N PRO A 460 -18.38 -14.00 6.24
CA PRO A 460 -18.98 -13.83 7.54
C PRO A 460 -19.81 -12.56 7.63
N SER A 461 -20.85 -12.58 8.46
CA SER A 461 -21.52 -11.38 8.91
C SER A 461 -21.18 -11.08 10.36
N ALA A 462 -21.02 -9.79 10.71
CA ALA A 462 -20.66 -9.41 12.07
C ALA A 462 -21.41 -8.17 12.53
N SER A 463 -21.57 -8.07 13.85
CA SER A 463 -22.06 -6.88 14.55
C SER A 463 -21.16 -6.56 15.73
N TYR A 464 -21.21 -5.32 16.20
CA TYR A 464 -20.39 -4.87 17.31
C TYR A 464 -21.07 -3.78 18.13
N GLU A 465 -20.56 -3.61 19.35
CA GLU A 465 -20.84 -2.51 20.26
C GLU A 465 -19.53 -1.98 20.84
N ILE A 466 -19.41 -0.68 20.99
CA ILE A 466 -18.27 -0.05 21.67
C ILE A 466 -18.80 0.84 22.78
N ASP A 467 -18.28 0.62 23.99
CA ASP A 467 -18.48 1.47 25.16
C ASP A 467 -17.12 2.02 25.60
N SER A 468 -17.04 3.32 25.86
CA SER A 468 -15.79 3.95 26.28
C SER A 468 -16.03 4.92 27.43
N ASN A 469 -15.23 4.79 28.47
CA ASN A 469 -15.16 5.72 29.59
C ASN A 469 -13.72 6.20 29.80
N SER A 470 -13.48 6.98 30.82
CA SER A 470 -12.17 7.60 31.09
C SER A 470 -11.04 6.58 31.43
N SER A 471 -11.39 5.37 31.85
CA SER A 471 -10.43 4.37 32.33
C SER A 471 -10.32 3.13 31.43
N GLU A 472 -11.38 2.80 30.70
CA GLU A 472 -11.46 1.56 29.91
C GLU A 472 -12.31 1.76 28.65
N ILE A 473 -11.91 1.08 27.59
CA ILE A 473 -12.69 0.99 26.34
C ILE A 473 -13.04 -0.47 26.13
N ILE A 474 -14.32 -0.74 25.90
CA ILE A 474 -14.84 -2.10 25.71
C ILE A 474 -15.41 -2.22 24.30
N PHE A 475 -14.86 -3.13 23.53
CA PHE A 475 -15.42 -3.59 22.26
C PHE A 475 -16.05 -4.95 22.47
N LYS A 476 -17.27 -5.15 21.99
CA LYS A 476 -17.95 -6.46 21.96
C LYS A 476 -18.38 -6.74 20.54
N GLY A 477 -17.89 -7.82 19.98
CA GLY A 477 -18.23 -8.27 18.62
C GLY A 477 -18.86 -9.64 18.61
N GLN A 478 -19.78 -9.85 17.68
CA GLN A 478 -20.40 -11.13 17.35
C GLN A 478 -20.27 -11.38 15.85
N ALA A 479 -19.66 -12.49 15.43
CA ALA A 479 -19.49 -12.88 14.03
C ALA A 479 -20.16 -14.25 13.78
N HIS A 480 -20.96 -14.30 12.72
CA HIS A 480 -21.57 -15.52 12.20
C HIS A 480 -20.73 -16.06 11.06
N ILE A 481 -20.10 -17.20 11.29
CA ILE A 481 -19.30 -17.92 10.32
C ILE A 481 -20.12 -19.11 9.82
N LYS A 482 -20.33 -19.18 8.52
CA LYS A 482 -21.08 -20.26 7.86
C LYS A 482 -20.52 -20.51 6.48
N ASN A 483 -19.99 -21.69 6.26
CA ASN A 483 -19.62 -22.23 4.95
C ASN A 483 -20.06 -23.68 4.84
N GLU A 484 -19.66 -24.40 3.80
CA GLU A 484 -20.03 -25.81 3.58
C GLU A 484 -19.49 -26.74 4.66
N GLU A 485 -18.38 -26.39 5.33
CA GLU A 485 -17.66 -27.26 6.28
C GLU A 485 -18.01 -26.98 7.72
N VAL A 486 -18.34 -25.73 8.07
CA VAL A 486 -18.48 -25.30 9.47
C VAL A 486 -19.54 -24.21 9.64
N ARG A 487 -20.20 -24.26 10.81
CA ARG A 487 -21.13 -23.22 11.25
C ARG A 487 -20.94 -22.97 12.73
N TYR A 488 -20.64 -21.71 13.11
CA TYR A 488 -20.52 -21.27 14.50
C TYR A 488 -20.69 -19.75 14.63
N ILE A 489 -20.93 -19.32 15.87
CA ILE A 489 -20.89 -17.91 16.24
C ILE A 489 -19.65 -17.68 17.10
N HIS A 490 -18.85 -16.68 16.76
CA HIS A 490 -17.71 -16.24 17.52
C HIS A 490 -18.03 -14.91 18.20
N PHE A 491 -17.94 -14.87 19.51
CA PHE A 491 -18.03 -13.68 20.33
C PHE A 491 -16.62 -13.28 20.77
N ARG A 492 -16.23 -12.04 20.47
CA ARG A 492 -14.97 -11.47 20.95
C ARG A 492 -15.25 -10.20 21.75
N THR A 493 -14.81 -10.19 23.02
CA THR A 493 -14.82 -8.98 23.86
C THR A 493 -13.40 -8.52 24.10
N ILE A 494 -13.14 -7.24 23.84
CA ILE A 494 -11.83 -6.60 24.05
C ILE A 494 -12.02 -5.51 25.09
N LYS A 495 -11.22 -5.56 26.17
CA LYS A 495 -11.14 -4.50 27.18
C LYS A 495 -9.76 -3.87 27.12
N GLN A 496 -9.71 -2.61 26.75
CA GLN A 496 -8.45 -1.87 26.61
C GLN A 496 -8.32 -0.79 27.66
N GLN A 497 -7.20 -0.80 28.37
CA GLN A 497 -6.76 0.20 29.35
C GLN A 497 -5.43 0.82 28.91
N ALA A 498 -4.88 1.73 29.70
CA ALA A 498 -3.62 2.42 29.35
C ALA A 498 -2.43 1.47 29.09
N LYS A 499 -2.33 0.38 29.88
CA LYS A 499 -1.20 -0.57 29.83
C LYS A 499 -1.66 -2.02 29.78
N ALA A 500 -2.90 -2.29 29.46
CA ALA A 500 -3.43 -3.64 29.41
C ALA A 500 -4.47 -3.80 28.30
N LEU A 501 -4.45 -4.97 27.69
CA LEU A 501 -5.48 -5.45 26.79
C LEU A 501 -5.93 -6.83 27.26
N GLN A 502 -7.21 -7.02 27.49
CA GLN A 502 -7.83 -8.31 27.73
C GLN A 502 -8.70 -8.66 26.53
N VAL A 503 -8.49 -9.84 25.96
CA VAL A 503 -9.33 -10.40 24.90
C VAL A 503 -10.02 -11.64 25.44
N THR A 504 -11.34 -11.68 25.28
CA THR A 504 -12.16 -12.84 25.65
C THR A 504 -12.84 -13.37 24.40
N ASP A 505 -12.50 -14.59 24.03
CA ASP A 505 -13.10 -15.33 22.90
C ASP A 505 -14.05 -16.41 23.41
N THR A 506 -15.27 -16.42 22.90
CA THR A 506 -16.29 -17.42 23.21
C THR A 506 -16.89 -17.94 21.91
N LEU A 507 -16.99 -19.25 21.78
CA LEU A 507 -17.64 -19.91 20.64
C LEU A 507 -18.90 -20.65 21.11
N ASP A 508 -19.97 -20.59 20.32
CA ASP A 508 -21.19 -21.38 20.52
C ASP A 508 -21.05 -22.81 19.95
N SER A 509 -19.82 -23.31 19.94
CA SER A 509 -19.49 -24.63 19.41
C SER A 509 -18.85 -25.51 20.48
N THR A 510 -19.15 -26.80 20.43
CA THR A 510 -18.48 -27.84 21.26
C THR A 510 -17.21 -28.37 20.60
N THR A 511 -16.82 -27.81 19.48
CA THR A 511 -15.71 -28.22 18.65
C THR A 511 -14.42 -27.54 19.12
N GLU A 512 -13.31 -28.25 19.00
CA GLU A 512 -11.98 -27.69 19.25
C GLU A 512 -11.70 -26.50 18.37
N PHE A 513 -11.06 -25.46 18.92
CA PHE A 513 -10.65 -24.27 18.23
C PHE A 513 -9.27 -23.79 18.66
N PHE A 514 -8.67 -22.94 17.80
CA PHE A 514 -7.37 -22.34 18.00
C PHE A 514 -7.49 -20.82 17.98
N ILE A 515 -6.70 -20.14 18.82
CA ILE A 515 -6.50 -18.68 18.78
C ILE A 515 -5.05 -18.45 18.41
N TYR A 516 -4.82 -17.53 17.49
CA TYR A 516 -3.49 -17.16 17.02
C TYR A 516 -3.15 -15.74 17.46
N TRP A 517 -1.93 -15.56 17.96
CA TRP A 517 -1.35 -14.26 18.28
C TRP A 517 0.03 -14.14 17.68
N HIS A 518 0.20 -13.19 16.76
CA HIS A 518 1.43 -12.93 16.02
C HIS A 518 2.17 -11.75 16.63
N PHE A 519 3.39 -12.00 17.11
CA PHE A 519 4.21 -10.99 17.79
C PHE A 519 5.43 -10.61 16.95
N ASP A 520 5.94 -9.42 17.18
CA ASP A 520 7.23 -8.98 16.66
C ASP A 520 8.34 -10.03 16.92
N GLY A 521 9.17 -10.27 15.91
CA GLY A 521 10.27 -11.22 15.95
C GLY A 521 11.33 -10.91 17.01
N ASP A 522 11.45 -9.64 17.42
CA ASP A 522 12.46 -9.14 18.38
C ASP A 522 12.17 -9.51 19.84
N PHE A 523 10.98 -10.06 20.14
CA PHE A 523 10.69 -10.52 21.50
C PHE A 523 11.50 -11.76 21.88
N LEU A 524 12.04 -11.74 23.10
CA LEU A 524 12.58 -12.92 23.78
C LEU A 524 11.52 -13.42 24.77
N TRP A 525 11.00 -14.62 24.55
CA TRP A 525 9.94 -15.21 25.34
C TRP A 525 10.45 -16.22 26.36
N ASN A 526 9.95 -16.14 27.61
CA ASN A 526 10.18 -17.09 28.67
C ASN A 526 8.84 -17.47 29.32
N GLU A 527 8.61 -18.76 29.52
CA GLU A 527 7.51 -19.25 30.35
C GLU A 527 7.90 -19.07 31.80
N HIS A 528 7.16 -18.24 32.54
CA HIS A 528 7.45 -17.92 33.94
C HIS A 528 6.72 -18.84 34.91
N ALA A 529 5.51 -19.27 34.55
CA ALA A 529 4.68 -20.22 35.23
C ALA A 529 3.73 -20.87 34.19
N PRO A 530 3.07 -21.98 34.51
CA PRO A 530 2.08 -22.57 33.62
C PRO A 530 1.09 -21.51 33.13
N ASN A 531 0.94 -21.39 31.81
CA ASN A 531 0.04 -20.43 31.15
C ASN A 531 0.40 -18.93 31.31
N GLN A 532 1.63 -18.66 31.74
CA GLN A 532 2.15 -17.29 31.92
C GLN A 532 3.48 -17.13 31.21
N TRP A 533 3.53 -16.21 30.28
CA TRP A 533 4.76 -15.87 29.52
C TRP A 533 5.15 -14.44 29.75
N VAL A 534 6.46 -14.21 29.71
CA VAL A 534 7.05 -12.87 29.72
C VAL A 534 7.88 -12.72 28.47
N GLY A 535 7.49 -11.76 27.65
CA GLY A 535 8.23 -11.31 26.49
C GLY A 535 8.98 -10.03 26.79
N THR A 536 10.22 -9.93 26.37
CA THR A 536 11.04 -8.73 26.53
C THR A 536 11.69 -8.33 25.21
N THR A 537 11.74 -7.02 24.96
CA THR A 537 12.60 -6.39 23.96
C THR A 537 13.53 -5.42 24.69
N GLN A 538 14.31 -4.61 23.98
CA GLN A 538 15.13 -3.57 24.60
C GLN A 538 14.32 -2.53 25.41
N THR A 539 13.07 -2.30 25.04
CA THR A 539 12.24 -1.18 25.55
C THR A 539 10.89 -1.62 26.13
N ILE A 540 10.47 -2.86 25.89
CA ILE A 540 9.14 -3.35 26.28
C ILE A 540 9.27 -4.64 27.10
N ARG A 541 8.49 -4.69 28.16
CA ARG A 541 8.19 -5.93 28.89
C ARG A 541 6.70 -6.21 28.81
N LEU A 542 6.34 -7.35 28.25
CA LEU A 542 4.96 -7.81 28.05
C LEU A 542 4.72 -9.10 28.83
N GLU A 543 3.70 -9.11 29.67
CA GLU A 543 3.24 -10.30 30.39
C GLU A 543 1.95 -10.81 29.73
N ILE A 544 1.88 -12.11 29.46
CA ILE A 544 0.71 -12.80 28.91
C ILE A 544 0.22 -13.85 29.90
N ASN A 545 -1.09 -13.79 30.22
CA ASN A 545 -1.77 -14.80 31.01
C ASN A 545 -2.97 -15.34 30.24
N ILE A 546 -3.16 -16.66 30.22
CA ILE A 546 -4.23 -17.33 29.47
C ILE A 546 -5.05 -18.20 30.39
N ASP A 547 -6.38 -18.02 30.35
CA ASP A 547 -7.34 -18.82 31.12
C ASP A 547 -8.33 -19.51 30.17
N GLY A 548 -8.79 -20.70 30.51
CA GLY A 548 -9.85 -21.40 29.77
C GLY A 548 -9.36 -22.24 28.58
N HIS A 549 -8.06 -22.46 28.42
CA HIS A 549 -7.47 -23.24 27.34
C HIS A 549 -7.03 -24.66 27.79
N ARG A 550 -6.65 -25.49 26.80
CA ARG A 550 -6.06 -26.84 27.04
C ARG A 550 -4.54 -26.83 26.94
N ASP A 551 -4.05 -26.09 25.95
CA ASP A 551 -2.63 -26.02 25.60
C ASP A 551 -2.32 -24.69 24.95
N ALA A 552 -1.11 -24.18 25.17
CA ALA A 552 -0.64 -22.98 24.54
C ALA A 552 0.86 -23.11 24.23
N LYS A 553 1.26 -22.68 23.02
CA LYS A 553 2.62 -22.90 22.52
C LYS A 553 3.11 -21.74 21.66
N PHE A 554 4.34 -21.27 21.93
CA PHE A 554 5.09 -20.40 21.05
C PHE A 554 5.84 -21.20 19.99
N THR A 555 5.75 -20.73 18.74
CA THR A 555 6.50 -21.26 17.58
C THR A 555 6.96 -20.10 16.70
N LYS A 556 7.86 -20.36 15.76
CA LYS A 556 8.14 -19.41 14.69
C LYS A 556 7.16 -19.61 13.54
N ALA A 557 6.75 -18.49 12.93
CA ALA A 557 5.87 -18.46 11.78
C ALA A 557 6.36 -17.38 10.78
N PRO A 558 6.04 -17.50 9.48
CA PRO A 558 6.47 -16.51 8.50
C PRO A 558 5.65 -15.23 8.59
N GLU A 559 6.33 -14.07 8.51
CA GLU A 559 5.74 -12.77 8.23
C GLU A 559 6.41 -12.11 7.03
N SER A 560 5.69 -11.21 6.39
CA SER A 560 6.17 -10.42 5.25
C SER A 560 5.76 -8.96 5.45
N LEU A 561 6.73 -8.13 5.78
CA LEU A 561 6.54 -6.69 5.94
C LEU A 561 6.70 -5.94 4.60
N TYR A 562 7.40 -6.57 3.64
CA TYR A 562 7.66 -6.03 2.30
C TYR A 562 7.42 -7.10 1.24
N TYR A 563 6.96 -6.69 0.06
CA TYR A 563 6.73 -7.63 -1.03
C TYR A 563 8.02 -8.39 -1.41
N GLY A 564 7.88 -9.71 -1.48
CA GLY A 564 8.99 -10.59 -1.85
C GLY A 564 9.94 -10.95 -0.72
N GLU A 565 9.88 -10.30 0.44
CA GLU A 565 10.65 -10.64 1.63
C GLU A 565 9.81 -11.43 2.64
N LYS A 566 10.47 -12.34 3.33
CA LYS A 566 9.88 -13.16 4.36
C LYS A 566 10.87 -13.35 5.50
N GLN A 567 10.41 -13.16 6.71
CA GLN A 567 11.17 -13.38 7.93
C GLN A 567 10.34 -14.18 8.95
N ASP A 568 10.99 -14.70 9.97
CA ASP A 568 10.31 -15.40 11.05
C ASP A 568 9.94 -14.45 12.19
N HIS A 569 8.69 -14.56 12.65
CA HIS A 569 8.20 -13.88 13.83
C HIS A 569 7.65 -14.90 14.86
N TRP A 570 7.20 -14.44 16.04
CA TRP A 570 6.66 -15.32 17.04
C TRP A 570 5.15 -15.50 16.89
N LEU A 571 4.70 -16.75 16.92
CA LEU A 571 3.31 -17.16 16.93
C LEU A 571 2.99 -17.89 18.21
N LEU A 572 2.09 -17.35 19.04
CA LEU A 572 1.45 -18.05 20.13
C LEU A 572 0.16 -18.70 19.61
N THR A 573 0.12 -20.02 19.63
CA THR A 573 -1.08 -20.81 19.32
C THR A 573 -1.70 -21.31 20.61
N ILE A 574 -2.94 -20.94 20.84
CA ILE A 574 -3.74 -21.38 22.00
C ILE A 574 -4.77 -22.39 21.52
N ARG A 575 -4.85 -23.57 22.12
CA ARG A 575 -5.80 -24.61 21.79
C ARG A 575 -6.85 -24.73 22.90
N ALA A 576 -8.13 -24.74 22.54
CA ALA A 576 -9.25 -24.89 23.43
C ALA A 576 -10.28 -25.89 22.89
N SER A 577 -11.05 -26.54 23.76
CA SER A 577 -12.02 -27.57 23.33
C SER A 577 -13.44 -27.04 23.22
N GLN A 578 -13.79 -26.06 24.03
CA GLN A 578 -15.11 -25.41 24.08
C GLN A 578 -15.07 -24.26 25.08
N GLY A 579 -16.09 -23.41 25.03
CA GLY A 579 -16.31 -22.39 26.05
C GLY A 579 -15.56 -21.08 25.74
N THR A 580 -15.02 -20.50 26.80
CA THR A 580 -14.44 -19.15 26.79
C THR A 580 -12.94 -19.21 27.10
N VAL A 581 -12.14 -18.54 26.29
CA VAL A 581 -10.72 -18.33 26.54
C VAL A 581 -10.48 -16.82 26.78
N LYS A 582 -9.69 -16.51 27.82
CA LYS A 582 -9.25 -15.15 28.11
C LYS A 582 -7.74 -15.05 27.89
N THR A 583 -7.33 -14.11 27.09
CA THR A 583 -5.92 -13.74 26.92
C THR A 583 -5.71 -12.33 27.45
N ASN A 584 -4.82 -12.19 28.44
CA ASN A 584 -4.51 -10.91 29.07
C ASN A 584 -3.09 -10.50 28.68
N PHE A 585 -2.96 -9.30 28.13
CA PHE A 585 -1.69 -8.66 27.79
C PHE A 585 -1.47 -7.49 28.74
N LYS A 586 -0.36 -7.48 29.48
CA LYS A 586 0.00 -6.42 30.43
C LYS A 586 1.38 -5.88 30.11
N PHE A 587 1.45 -4.59 29.88
CA PHE A 587 2.67 -3.86 29.56
C PHE A 587 3.24 -3.18 30.82
N ASN A 588 4.56 -3.29 31.01
CA ASN A 588 5.28 -2.72 32.13
C ASN A 588 6.34 -1.70 31.68
#